data_41538180bf94249dbd175276f855154e
#
_entry.id   41538180bf94249dbd175276f855154e
#
_cell.length_a   1.000
_cell.length_b   1.000
_cell.length_c   1.000
_cell.angle_alpha   90.00
_cell.angle_beta   90.00
_cell.angle_gamma   90.00
#
_symmetry.space_group_name_H-M   'P 1'
#
loop_
_entity.id
_entity.type
_entity.pdbx_description
1 polymer ?
#
loop_
_entity_poly.entity_id
_entity_poly.type
_entity_poly.pdbx_seq_one_letter_code
_entity_poly.pdbx_strand_id
1 'polypeptide(L)'
;MGAERILAFLGRGAIVGELSIIDGLPRSATVVAVRDATLSSVSRAEFEAFAEERPEVYKSLVKVLAHRLRETDTVVAASSFLSLKGRAARTMLELADHFGQEVAPGRIVIRQKIGHNDIAAMAGIARENLTRVLNDWQRHKVLSRLSGYYCLEDKIQLEHQAEL
;
A
#
# COMPACT_ATOMS: atom_id res chain seq x y z
N MET A 1 21.82 -7.40 5.15
CA MET A 1 20.36 -7.25 5.38
C MET A 1 19.72 -7.02 4.03
N GLY A 2 18.75 -7.86 3.63
CA GLY A 2 18.00 -7.64 2.38
C GLY A 2 17.14 -6.39 2.49
N ALA A 3 16.90 -5.71 1.38
CA ALA A 3 15.97 -4.58 1.32
C ALA A 3 14.56 -5.11 1.59
N GLU A 4 13.89 -4.59 2.59
CA GLU A 4 12.49 -4.88 2.88
C GLU A 4 11.61 -4.04 1.95
N ARG A 5 10.54 -4.63 1.41
CA ARG A 5 9.58 -3.93 0.56
C ARG A 5 8.17 -4.19 1.07
N ILE A 6 7.44 -3.13 1.29
CA ILE A 6 6.01 -3.20 1.59
C ILE A 6 5.26 -3.31 0.27
N LEU A 7 4.50 -4.38 0.11
CA LEU A 7 3.81 -4.70 -1.15
C LEU A 7 2.43 -4.05 -1.24
N ALA A 8 1.67 -4.04 -0.14
CA ALA A 8 0.31 -3.49 -0.10
C ALA A 8 -0.16 -3.23 1.33
N PHE A 9 -1.12 -2.33 1.50
CA PHE A 9 -1.96 -2.25 2.69
C PHE A 9 -3.28 -2.98 2.45
N LEU A 10 -3.69 -3.79 3.43
CA LEU A 10 -4.92 -4.56 3.36
C LEU A 10 -5.91 -4.00 4.38
N GLY A 11 -7.09 -3.62 3.93
CA GLY A 11 -8.15 -3.07 4.74
C GLY A 11 -9.18 -4.12 5.17
N ARG A 12 -10.28 -3.62 5.76
CA ARG A 12 -11.39 -4.47 6.20
C ARG A 12 -11.97 -5.26 5.02
N GLY A 13 -12.19 -6.56 5.25
CA GLY A 13 -12.74 -7.48 4.25
C GLY A 13 -11.72 -8.00 3.24
N ALA A 14 -10.46 -7.61 3.35
CA ALA A 14 -9.41 -8.16 2.50
C ALA A 14 -9.14 -9.63 2.84
N ILE A 15 -8.81 -10.41 1.82
CA ILE A 15 -8.37 -11.79 1.95
C ILE A 15 -6.84 -11.80 1.91
N VAL A 16 -6.21 -12.66 2.70
CA VAL A 16 -4.75 -12.80 2.73
C VAL A 16 -4.35 -14.26 2.86
N GLY A 17 -3.33 -14.67 2.12
CA GLY A 17 -2.79 -16.03 2.12
C GLY A 17 -3.58 -16.97 1.21
N GLU A 18 -4.39 -16.48 0.31
CA GLU A 18 -5.18 -17.22 -0.68
C GLU A 18 -4.30 -18.04 -1.63
N LEU A 19 -3.10 -17.55 -1.98
CA LEU A 19 -2.20 -18.24 -2.88
C LEU A 19 -1.86 -19.63 -2.36
N SER A 20 -1.50 -19.76 -1.09
CA SER A 20 -1.17 -21.05 -0.50
C SER A 20 -2.36 -22.03 -0.40
N ILE A 21 -3.60 -21.54 -0.44
CA ILE A 21 -4.79 -22.39 -0.55
C ILE A 21 -4.90 -22.94 -1.97
N ILE A 22 -4.58 -22.13 -2.98
CA ILE A 22 -4.72 -22.48 -4.40
C ILE A 22 -3.58 -23.41 -4.85
N ASP A 23 -2.33 -23.02 -4.61
CA ASP A 23 -1.15 -23.69 -5.16
C ASP A 23 -0.44 -24.64 -4.20
N GLY A 24 -0.82 -24.62 -2.91
CA GLY A 24 -0.22 -25.45 -1.87
C GLY A 24 1.19 -25.04 -1.47
N LEU A 25 1.69 -23.92 -1.98
CA LEU A 25 3.02 -23.41 -1.66
C LEU A 25 3.05 -22.64 -0.32
N PRO A 26 4.23 -22.38 0.27
CA PRO A 26 4.35 -21.55 1.45
C PRO A 26 3.80 -20.13 1.23
N ARG A 27 3.55 -19.41 2.33
CA ARG A 27 3.13 -17.99 2.25
C ARG A 27 4.14 -17.17 1.46
N SER A 28 3.66 -16.43 0.49
CA SER A 28 4.50 -15.62 -0.42
C SER A 28 5.04 -14.32 0.23
N ALA A 29 4.43 -13.86 1.31
CA ALA A 29 4.84 -12.66 2.02
C ALA A 29 4.48 -12.72 3.50
N THR A 30 5.18 -11.93 4.31
CA THR A 30 4.84 -11.68 5.72
C THR A 30 3.70 -10.66 5.79
N VAL A 31 2.79 -10.85 6.74
CA VAL A 31 1.70 -9.91 7.03
C VAL A 31 1.87 -9.38 8.45
N VAL A 32 1.81 -8.06 8.59
CA VAL A 32 1.98 -7.37 9.88
C VAL A 32 0.77 -6.47 10.12
N ALA A 33 0.16 -6.57 11.30
CA ALA A 33 -0.90 -5.67 11.71
C ALA A 33 -0.32 -4.29 12.06
N VAL A 34 -0.74 -3.24 11.34
CA VAL A 34 -0.36 -1.83 11.63
C VAL A 34 -1.32 -1.15 12.61
N ARG A 35 -2.45 -1.78 12.89
CA ARG A 35 -3.46 -1.41 13.91
C ARG A 35 -4.05 -2.68 14.50
N ASP A 36 -4.76 -2.56 15.62
CA ASP A 36 -5.56 -3.65 16.17
C ASP A 36 -6.51 -4.18 15.11
N ALA A 37 -6.49 -5.49 14.89
CA ALA A 37 -7.26 -6.16 13.85
C ALA A 37 -7.82 -7.49 14.35
N THR A 38 -9.00 -7.83 13.88
CA THR A 38 -9.61 -9.15 14.06
C THR A 38 -9.53 -9.90 12.73
N LEU A 39 -8.97 -11.10 12.76
CA LEU A 39 -8.84 -11.96 11.60
C LEU A 39 -9.72 -13.19 11.77
N SER A 40 -10.45 -13.55 10.72
CA SER A 40 -11.08 -14.87 10.59
C SER A 40 -10.18 -15.76 9.74
N SER A 41 -9.91 -16.96 10.18
CA SER A 41 -9.11 -17.91 9.43
C SER A 41 -9.97 -19.07 8.89
N VAL A 42 -9.63 -19.53 7.70
CA VAL A 42 -10.23 -20.71 7.07
C VAL A 42 -9.07 -21.63 6.69
N SER A 43 -9.15 -22.88 7.08
CA SER A 43 -8.16 -23.89 6.67
C SER A 43 -8.37 -24.25 5.19
N ARG A 44 -7.34 -24.85 4.58
CA ARG A 44 -7.44 -25.37 3.21
C ARG A 44 -8.56 -26.39 3.06
N ALA A 45 -8.66 -27.33 3.99
CA ALA A 45 -9.69 -28.39 3.95
C ALA A 45 -11.12 -27.82 4.05
N GLU A 46 -11.33 -26.81 4.93
CA GLU A 46 -12.62 -26.14 5.04
C GLU A 46 -12.95 -25.36 3.77
N PHE A 47 -11.95 -24.71 3.16
CA PHE A 47 -12.15 -23.99 1.91
C PHE A 47 -12.50 -24.96 0.77
N GLU A 48 -11.77 -26.08 0.63
CA GLU A 48 -12.02 -27.10 -0.41
C GLU A 48 -13.42 -27.70 -0.27
N ALA A 49 -13.83 -28.07 0.95
CA ALA A 49 -15.18 -28.59 1.21
C ALA A 49 -16.28 -27.54 0.86
N PHE A 50 -16.06 -26.29 1.21
CA PHE A 50 -16.99 -25.20 0.86
C PHE A 50 -17.05 -24.97 -0.65
N ALA A 51 -15.92 -25.06 -1.34
CA ALA A 51 -15.83 -24.86 -2.78
C ALA A 51 -16.44 -25.99 -3.60
N GLU A 52 -16.47 -27.24 -3.07
CA GLU A 52 -17.20 -28.37 -3.68
C GLU A 52 -18.71 -28.09 -3.72
N GLU A 53 -19.27 -27.50 -2.65
CA GLU A 53 -20.69 -27.15 -2.58
C GLU A 53 -21.01 -25.86 -3.35
N ARG A 54 -20.05 -24.92 -3.44
CA ARG A 54 -20.22 -23.59 -4.01
C ARG A 54 -19.06 -23.20 -4.94
N PRO A 55 -18.99 -23.79 -6.14
CA PRO A 55 -17.86 -23.55 -7.06
C PRO A 55 -17.70 -22.06 -7.49
N GLU A 56 -18.74 -21.25 -7.34
CA GLU A 56 -18.69 -19.82 -7.61
C GLU A 56 -17.70 -19.04 -6.74
N VAL A 57 -17.27 -19.62 -5.60
CA VAL A 57 -16.24 -19.02 -4.73
C VAL A 57 -14.92 -18.84 -5.49
N TYR A 58 -14.56 -19.75 -6.38
CA TYR A 58 -13.37 -19.63 -7.21
C TYR A 58 -13.42 -18.42 -8.12
N LYS A 59 -14.59 -18.07 -8.67
CA LYS A 59 -14.77 -16.86 -9.49
C LYS A 59 -14.51 -15.59 -8.67
N SER A 60 -14.91 -15.58 -7.40
CA SER A 60 -14.64 -14.47 -6.50
C SER A 60 -13.15 -14.36 -6.20
N LEU A 61 -12.47 -15.49 -5.96
CA LEU A 61 -11.04 -15.55 -5.73
C LEU A 61 -10.23 -15.09 -6.95
N VAL A 62 -10.62 -15.53 -8.15
CA VAL A 62 -10.01 -15.07 -9.41
C VAL A 62 -10.13 -13.56 -9.57
N LYS A 63 -11.26 -12.95 -9.19
CA LYS A 63 -11.41 -11.48 -9.21
C LYS A 63 -10.43 -10.79 -8.29
N VAL A 64 -10.22 -11.31 -7.06
CA VAL A 64 -9.24 -10.79 -6.11
C VAL A 64 -7.83 -10.86 -6.69
N LEU A 65 -7.46 -12.01 -7.26
CA LEU A 65 -6.14 -12.21 -7.89
C LEU A 65 -5.93 -11.30 -9.11
N ALA A 66 -6.94 -11.16 -9.95
CA ALA A 66 -6.89 -10.27 -11.10
C ALA A 66 -6.75 -8.79 -10.70
N HIS A 67 -7.38 -8.39 -9.60
CA HIS A 67 -7.19 -7.04 -9.04
C HIS A 67 -5.74 -6.85 -8.56
N ARG A 68 -5.22 -7.78 -7.76
CA ARG A 68 -3.84 -7.72 -7.26
C ARG A 68 -2.80 -7.73 -8.37
N LEU A 69 -3.03 -8.51 -9.43
CA LEU A 69 -2.14 -8.52 -10.58
C LEU A 69 -2.08 -7.12 -11.22
N ARG A 70 -3.23 -6.49 -11.47
CA ARG A 70 -3.28 -5.13 -12.02
C ARG A 70 -2.60 -4.10 -11.12
N GLU A 71 -2.77 -4.20 -9.81
CA GLU A 71 -2.06 -3.34 -8.84
C GLU A 71 -0.55 -3.55 -8.95
N THR A 72 -0.11 -4.80 -9.01
CA THR A 72 1.32 -5.14 -9.18
C THR A 72 1.87 -4.61 -10.50
N ASP A 73 1.16 -4.78 -11.61
CA ASP A 73 1.55 -4.25 -12.91
C ASP A 73 1.72 -2.72 -12.86
N THR A 74 0.80 -2.04 -12.16
CA THR A 74 0.86 -0.58 -11.98
C THR A 74 2.07 -0.17 -11.14
N VAL A 75 2.42 -0.92 -10.10
CA VAL A 75 3.62 -0.68 -9.28
C VAL A 75 4.89 -0.93 -10.09
N VAL A 76 4.94 -1.97 -10.91
CA VAL A 76 6.06 -2.28 -11.80
C VAL A 76 6.24 -1.17 -12.82
N ALA A 77 5.17 -0.74 -13.49
CA ALA A 77 5.19 0.38 -14.42
C ALA A 77 5.70 1.66 -13.74
N ALA A 78 5.16 2.02 -12.58
CA ALA A 78 5.61 3.17 -11.80
C ALA A 78 7.09 3.10 -11.45
N SER A 79 7.61 1.92 -11.07
CA SER A 79 9.02 1.75 -10.74
C SER A 79 9.95 1.94 -11.94
N SER A 80 9.45 1.71 -13.16
CA SER A 80 10.22 1.81 -14.40
C SER A 80 10.19 3.23 -15.01
N PHE A 81 9.09 3.94 -14.87
CA PHE A 81 8.86 5.20 -15.58
C PHE A 81 8.84 6.43 -14.65
N LEU A 82 8.45 6.29 -13.39
CA LEU A 82 8.44 7.42 -12.47
C LEU A 82 9.83 7.76 -11.93
N SER A 83 10.08 9.05 -11.77
CA SER A 83 11.23 9.57 -11.03
C SER A 83 11.16 9.14 -9.55
N LEU A 84 12.28 9.28 -8.82
CA LEU A 84 12.29 9.04 -7.36
C LEU A 84 11.23 9.88 -6.64
N LYS A 85 11.04 11.13 -7.08
CA LYS A 85 10.06 12.07 -6.53
C LYS A 85 8.63 11.62 -6.85
N GLY A 86 8.39 11.15 -8.07
CA GLY A 86 7.09 10.62 -8.50
C GLY A 86 6.69 9.36 -7.73
N ARG A 87 7.61 8.42 -7.50
CA ARG A 87 7.36 7.22 -6.69
C ARG A 87 7.04 7.57 -5.23
N ALA A 88 7.76 8.54 -4.66
CA ALA A 88 7.47 9.03 -3.32
C ALA A 88 6.09 9.73 -3.26
N ALA A 89 5.73 10.54 -4.28
CA ALA A 89 4.43 11.21 -4.36
C ALA A 89 3.29 10.19 -4.41
N ARG A 90 3.40 9.18 -5.26
CA ARG A 90 2.44 8.09 -5.35
C ARG A 90 2.26 7.38 -4.01
N THR A 91 3.34 7.04 -3.32
CA THR A 91 3.29 6.41 -2.00
C THR A 91 2.58 7.30 -0.98
N MET A 92 2.82 8.62 -0.98
CA MET A 92 2.13 9.53 -0.06
C MET A 92 0.64 9.63 -0.37
N LEU A 93 0.23 9.59 -1.64
CA LEU A 93 -1.18 9.54 -2.05
C LEU A 93 -1.84 8.23 -1.61
N GLU A 94 -1.20 7.08 -1.82
CA GLU A 94 -1.68 5.78 -1.35
C GLU A 94 -1.88 5.75 0.17
N LEU A 95 -0.94 6.34 0.93
CA LEU A 95 -1.07 6.48 2.38
C LEU A 95 -2.23 7.41 2.77
N ALA A 96 -2.47 8.46 2.00
CA ALA A 96 -3.59 9.35 2.21
C ALA A 96 -4.93 8.67 1.92
N ASP A 97 -5.01 7.80 0.92
CA ASP A 97 -6.21 7.04 0.59
C ASP A 97 -6.57 6.00 1.68
N HIS A 98 -5.55 5.35 2.28
CA HIS A 98 -5.77 4.34 3.33
C HIS A 98 -5.94 4.92 4.74
N PHE A 99 -5.24 5.99 5.07
CA PHE A 99 -5.14 6.53 6.42
C PHE A 99 -5.45 8.02 6.52
N GLY A 100 -5.85 8.64 5.41
CA GLY A 100 -6.10 10.07 5.33
C GLY A 100 -7.43 10.47 5.94
N GLN A 101 -7.43 11.66 6.50
CA GLN A 101 -8.63 12.39 6.87
C GLN A 101 -8.51 13.80 6.30
N GLU A 102 -9.44 14.19 5.46
CA GLU A 102 -9.51 15.56 4.96
C GLU A 102 -9.90 16.50 6.11
N VAL A 103 -9.09 17.52 6.32
CA VAL A 103 -9.27 18.51 7.39
C VAL A 103 -9.63 19.90 6.85
N ALA A 104 -9.37 20.13 5.56
CA ALA A 104 -9.80 21.27 4.78
C ALA A 104 -9.75 20.88 3.28
N PRO A 105 -10.38 21.61 2.36
CA PRO A 105 -10.36 21.32 0.93
C PRO A 105 -8.94 21.11 0.40
N GLY A 106 -8.65 19.89 -0.10
CA GLY A 106 -7.35 19.50 -0.62
C GLY A 106 -6.26 19.26 0.42
N ARG A 107 -6.55 19.36 1.72
CA ARG A 107 -5.63 19.18 2.82
C ARG A 107 -5.95 17.90 3.59
N ILE A 108 -5.05 16.91 3.54
CA ILE A 108 -5.29 15.58 4.09
C ILE A 108 -4.23 15.23 5.14
N VAL A 109 -4.68 14.92 6.36
CA VAL A 109 -3.81 14.41 7.44
C VAL A 109 -3.81 12.88 7.41
N ILE A 110 -2.63 12.29 7.26
CA ILE A 110 -2.44 10.84 7.35
C ILE A 110 -2.45 10.44 8.82
N ARG A 111 -3.54 9.81 9.27
CA ARG A 111 -3.82 9.42 10.68
C ARG A 111 -3.05 8.16 11.14
N GLN A 112 -1.95 7.86 10.47
CA GLN A 112 -1.02 6.79 10.83
C GLN A 112 0.39 7.36 10.93
N LYS A 113 1.09 7.08 12.03
CA LYS A 113 2.52 7.40 12.13
C LYS A 113 3.30 6.40 11.31
N ILE A 114 4.02 6.89 10.32
CA ILE A 114 4.80 6.06 9.40
C ILE A 114 6.22 6.61 9.38
N GLY A 115 7.19 5.72 9.49
CA GLY A 115 8.60 6.06 9.47
C GLY A 115 9.14 6.26 8.05
N HIS A 116 10.27 6.95 7.93
CA HIS A 116 10.94 7.11 6.63
C HIS A 116 11.35 5.77 6.02
N ASN A 117 11.69 4.77 6.85
CA ASN A 117 12.04 3.43 6.35
C ASN A 117 10.86 2.78 5.65
N ASP A 118 9.67 2.85 6.25
CA ASP A 118 8.47 2.22 5.71
C ASP A 118 8.04 2.91 4.40
N ILE A 119 8.03 4.26 4.39
CA ILE A 119 7.70 5.02 3.17
C ILE A 119 8.73 4.73 2.06
N ALA A 120 10.02 4.62 2.40
CA ALA A 120 11.07 4.29 1.43
C ALA A 120 10.91 2.87 0.89
N ALA A 121 10.56 1.90 1.76
CA ALA A 121 10.29 0.52 1.39
C ALA A 121 9.07 0.38 0.46
N MET A 122 8.02 1.19 0.69
CA MET A 122 6.85 1.28 -0.19
C MET A 122 7.20 1.89 -1.55
N ALA A 123 7.87 3.05 -1.54
CA ALA A 123 8.25 3.75 -2.75
C ALA A 123 9.35 3.03 -3.57
N GLY A 124 9.98 2.01 -2.99
CA GLY A 124 11.11 1.30 -3.61
C GLY A 124 12.31 2.22 -3.89
N ILE A 125 12.58 3.15 -2.96
CA ILE A 125 13.70 4.10 -3.05
C ILE A 125 14.56 4.04 -1.78
N ALA A 126 15.81 4.50 -1.88
CA ALA A 126 16.67 4.60 -0.72
C ALA A 126 16.13 5.65 0.28
N ARG A 127 16.28 5.36 1.58
CA ARG A 127 15.82 6.24 2.67
C ARG A 127 16.36 7.67 2.55
N GLU A 128 17.62 7.80 2.15
CA GLU A 128 18.30 9.09 2.00
C GLU A 128 17.65 9.91 0.88
N ASN A 129 17.27 9.26 -0.22
CA ASN A 129 16.57 9.89 -1.33
C ASN A 129 15.17 10.34 -0.90
N LEU A 130 14.42 9.47 -0.19
CA LEU A 130 13.13 9.84 0.38
C LEU A 130 13.27 11.06 1.31
N THR A 131 14.25 11.05 2.21
CA THR A 131 14.47 12.16 3.15
C THR A 131 14.69 13.49 2.41
N ARG A 132 15.47 13.47 1.31
CA ARG A 132 15.67 14.67 0.48
C ARG A 132 14.36 15.14 -0.16
N VAL A 133 13.56 14.22 -0.69
CA VAL A 133 12.26 14.55 -1.30
C VAL A 133 11.29 15.14 -0.26
N LEU A 134 11.16 14.51 0.90
CA LEU A 134 10.27 15.01 1.96
C LEU A 134 10.71 16.40 2.46
N ASN A 135 12.00 16.63 2.65
CA ASN A 135 12.52 17.95 3.04
C ASN A 135 12.27 19.01 1.96
N ASP A 136 12.37 18.65 0.68
CA ASP A 136 12.04 19.53 -0.43
C ASP A 136 10.55 19.92 -0.40
N TRP A 137 9.67 18.95 -0.26
CA TRP A 137 8.23 19.21 -0.15
C TRP A 137 7.84 20.04 1.07
N GLN A 138 8.51 19.83 2.21
CA GLN A 138 8.26 20.65 3.40
C GLN A 138 8.67 22.12 3.17
N ARG A 139 9.80 22.37 2.52
CA ARG A 139 10.24 23.74 2.17
C ARG A 139 9.26 24.45 1.21
N HIS A 140 8.69 23.70 0.28
CA HIS A 140 7.73 24.22 -0.70
C HIS A 140 6.27 24.15 -0.23
N LYS A 141 6.02 23.77 1.01
CA LYS A 141 4.68 23.66 1.62
C LYS A 141 3.74 22.68 0.89
N VAL A 142 4.27 21.70 0.19
CA VAL A 142 3.50 20.60 -0.43
C VAL A 142 3.08 19.60 0.63
N LEU A 143 3.95 19.39 1.62
CA LEU A 143 3.80 18.48 2.73
C LEU A 143 4.21 19.15 4.02
N SER A 144 3.54 18.84 5.13
CA SER A 144 4.01 19.19 6.47
C SER A 144 4.05 17.95 7.37
N ARG A 145 4.74 18.07 8.51
CA ARG A 145 4.80 17.02 9.51
C ARG A 145 4.59 17.61 10.89
N LEU A 146 3.54 17.16 11.57
CA LEU A 146 3.19 17.63 12.92
C LEU A 146 3.02 16.43 13.85
N SER A 147 3.73 16.42 14.97
CA SER A 147 3.65 15.34 15.99
C SER A 147 3.84 13.92 15.42
N GLY A 148 4.61 13.80 14.34
CA GLY A 148 4.89 12.53 13.66
C GLY A 148 3.88 12.14 12.57
N TYR A 149 2.81 12.91 12.38
CA TYR A 149 1.84 12.72 11.30
C TYR A 149 2.20 13.58 10.10
N TYR A 150 2.02 13.04 8.91
CA TYR A 150 2.14 13.79 7.66
C TYR A 150 0.82 14.46 7.32
N CYS A 151 0.89 15.66 6.78
CA CYS A 151 -0.23 16.38 6.20
C CYS A 151 0.12 16.73 4.75
N LEU A 152 -0.69 16.27 3.80
CA LEU A 152 -0.64 16.72 2.42
C LEU A 152 -1.27 18.11 2.40
N GLU A 153 -0.47 19.14 2.14
CA GLU A 153 -0.91 20.54 2.09
C GLU A 153 -1.38 20.91 0.68
N ASP A 154 -0.80 20.26 -0.34
CA ASP A 154 -1.16 20.41 -1.76
C ASP A 154 -1.20 19.04 -2.42
N LYS A 155 -2.41 18.43 -2.39
CA LYS A 155 -2.66 17.11 -3.00
C LYS A 155 -2.47 17.15 -4.52
N ILE A 156 -2.92 18.22 -5.18
CA ILE A 156 -2.88 18.36 -6.64
C ILE A 156 -1.43 18.33 -7.12
N GLN A 157 -0.52 19.03 -6.42
CA GLN A 157 0.89 19.02 -6.79
C GLN A 157 1.53 17.63 -6.62
N LEU A 158 1.10 16.83 -5.64
CA LEU A 158 1.56 15.45 -5.51
C LEU A 158 1.00 14.56 -6.62
N GLU A 159 -0.27 14.74 -7.00
CA GLU A 159 -0.90 14.01 -8.11
C GLU A 159 -0.14 14.26 -9.42
N HIS A 160 0.16 15.51 -9.77
CA HIS A 160 0.99 15.83 -10.95
C HIS A 160 2.38 15.18 -10.93
N GLN A 161 2.99 15.08 -9.75
CA GLN A 161 4.31 14.43 -9.63
C GLN A 161 4.22 12.90 -9.69
N ALA A 162 3.07 12.33 -9.39
CA ALA A 162 2.80 10.89 -9.43
C ALA A 162 2.31 10.39 -10.81
N GLU A 163 2.07 11.31 -11.75
CA GLU A 163 1.71 10.98 -13.13
C GLU A 163 2.93 10.46 -13.92
N LEU A 164 2.66 9.52 -14.84
CA LEU A 164 3.65 8.93 -15.75
C LEU A 164 3.98 9.85 -16.92
#